data_e1764eb00942761cf8ed35d37ade2999
#
_entry.id   e1764eb00942761cf8ed35d37ade2999
#
_cell.length_a   1.000
_cell.length_b   1.000
_cell.length_c   1.000
_cell.angle_alpha   90.00
_cell.angle_beta   90.00
_cell.angle_gamma   90.00
#
_symmetry.space_group_name_H-M   'P 1'
#
loop_
_entity.id
_entity.type
_entity.pdbx_description
1 polymer ?
#
loop_
_entity_poly.entity_id
_entity_poly.type
_entity_poly.pdbx_seq_one_letter_code
_entity_poly.pdbx_strand_id
1 'polypeptide(L)'
;MKLAIVTAYPPSKVTLTEYGYHLVKHFRLQKEVTEIVLITDKTKEAKDLSFTEDGCKITVKECWNFNSYKNVFGIMGAIADTKPDAVLFNLQFLKFGDKKVPAALGLMLPLICKLKGIPTISLLHNILEQVDLENAGITKNNFLKKAYNFIGSTLTKVVLASDVLAVTISKYKNILEDKYNSRNVALIPHGAFETPPEPTYELPKGPKQVMAFGKFGTYKKVEVLIEAVEIIRQRTKQDIEIVIAGTDSPNTPGYLNEVSKKYNHVDQLRFTGYVAEEDVPVIFGDSAVVVFPYTSTTGSSGVLHQAGSYGKAVALPDLGDLSILVKEEGYRGEFFEPESAESLADAIENILTYDDYREELSKANYKAACSLPMSDITQMYVDYFTAIQMAKSGNVSIDTIIAEREKEREMQKEGEVASELIAK
;
A
#
# COMPACT_ATOMS: atom_id res chain seq x y z
N MET A 1 -6.69 24.61 1.37
CA MET A 1 -6.38 24.41 -0.07
C MET A 1 -7.44 23.54 -0.74
N LYS A 2 -7.67 23.73 -2.03
CA LYS A 2 -8.46 22.84 -2.90
C LYS A 2 -7.51 21.81 -3.52
N LEU A 3 -7.60 20.56 -3.11
CA LEU A 3 -6.69 19.48 -3.51
C LEU A 3 -7.32 18.61 -4.59
N ALA A 4 -6.66 18.44 -5.75
CA ALA A 4 -7.03 17.42 -6.71
C ALA A 4 -6.27 16.11 -6.43
N ILE A 5 -6.98 14.98 -6.42
CA ILE A 5 -6.41 13.64 -6.25
C ILE A 5 -6.69 12.83 -7.50
N VAL A 6 -5.65 12.48 -8.25
CA VAL A 6 -5.76 11.62 -9.44
C VAL A 6 -5.52 10.18 -9.04
N THR A 7 -6.59 9.39 -8.94
CA THR A 7 -6.54 8.00 -8.48
C THR A 7 -7.67 7.16 -9.07
N ALA A 8 -7.57 5.83 -9.01
CA ALA A 8 -8.75 4.96 -9.11
C ALA A 8 -9.50 5.01 -7.77
N TYR A 9 -10.81 4.82 -7.81
CA TYR A 9 -11.66 4.91 -6.63
C TYR A 9 -12.80 3.88 -6.71
N PRO A 10 -13.26 3.29 -5.59
CA PRO A 10 -14.38 2.34 -5.62
C PRO A 10 -15.61 2.89 -6.39
N PRO A 11 -16.34 2.07 -7.14
CA PRO A 11 -16.26 0.62 -7.29
C PRO A 11 -15.31 0.14 -8.41
N SER A 12 -14.31 0.93 -8.77
CA SER A 12 -13.29 0.56 -9.76
C SER A 12 -12.58 -0.75 -9.36
N LYS A 13 -12.15 -1.54 -10.37
CA LYS A 13 -11.33 -2.75 -10.18
C LYS A 13 -9.85 -2.52 -10.54
N VAL A 14 -9.50 -1.30 -10.94
CA VAL A 14 -8.13 -0.90 -11.24
C VAL A 14 -7.32 -0.86 -9.94
N THR A 15 -6.03 -1.16 -10.03
CA THR A 15 -5.13 -1.14 -8.86
C THR A 15 -5.10 0.21 -8.15
N LEU A 16 -4.75 0.20 -6.87
CA LEU A 16 -4.72 1.36 -5.95
C LEU A 16 -6.09 2.00 -5.66
N THR A 17 -7.18 1.28 -5.92
CA THR A 17 -8.54 1.75 -5.64
C THR A 17 -8.78 1.92 -4.14
N GLU A 18 -8.41 0.91 -3.35
CA GLU A 18 -8.52 0.91 -1.89
C GLU A 18 -7.65 2.02 -1.27
N TYR A 19 -6.38 2.10 -1.69
CA TYR A 19 -5.51 3.18 -1.23
C TYR A 19 -6.06 4.57 -1.58
N GLY A 20 -6.65 4.72 -2.78
CA GLY A 20 -7.33 5.94 -3.19
C GLY A 20 -8.51 6.31 -2.31
N TYR A 21 -9.29 5.32 -1.87
CA TYR A 21 -10.38 5.52 -0.91
C TYR A 21 -9.88 6.09 0.41
N HIS A 22 -8.89 5.46 1.02
CA HIS A 22 -8.33 5.91 2.30
C HIS A 22 -7.61 7.26 2.21
N LEU A 23 -6.93 7.55 1.10
CA LEU A 23 -6.39 8.89 0.86
C LEU A 23 -7.50 9.96 0.91
N VAL A 24 -8.59 9.74 0.17
CA VAL A 24 -9.71 10.71 0.12
C VAL A 24 -10.37 10.82 1.49
N LYS A 25 -10.62 9.69 2.17
CA LYS A 25 -11.22 9.64 3.51
C LYS A 25 -10.43 10.51 4.49
N HIS A 26 -9.12 10.36 4.54
CA HIS A 26 -8.29 11.06 5.53
C HIS A 26 -7.91 12.48 5.11
N PHE A 27 -7.66 12.75 3.82
CA PHE A 27 -7.44 14.14 3.37
C PHE A 27 -8.64 15.05 3.64
N ARG A 28 -9.85 14.51 3.56
CA ARG A 28 -11.09 15.26 3.82
C ARG A 28 -11.13 15.84 5.23
N LEU A 29 -10.47 15.19 6.18
CA LEU A 29 -10.42 15.59 7.58
C LEU A 29 -9.28 16.56 7.91
N GLN A 30 -8.35 16.80 6.99
CA GLN A 30 -7.24 17.72 7.21
C GLN A 30 -7.75 19.19 7.18
N LYS A 31 -7.41 19.95 8.21
CA LYS A 31 -7.91 21.33 8.40
C LYS A 31 -7.55 22.27 7.25
N GLU A 32 -6.41 22.04 6.62
CA GLU A 32 -5.92 22.83 5.49
C GLU A 32 -6.61 22.49 4.17
N VAL A 33 -7.29 21.34 4.08
CA VAL A 33 -7.99 20.88 2.87
C VAL A 33 -9.44 21.38 2.93
N THR A 34 -9.78 22.33 2.07
CA THR A 34 -11.11 22.95 2.02
C THR A 34 -12.06 22.29 1.02
N GLU A 35 -11.51 21.67 -0.03
CA GLU A 35 -12.25 20.91 -1.03
C GLU A 35 -11.33 19.85 -1.66
N ILE A 36 -11.87 18.67 -1.95
CA ILE A 36 -11.21 17.63 -2.74
C ILE A 36 -11.84 17.55 -4.12
N VAL A 37 -11.01 17.55 -5.17
CA VAL A 37 -11.40 17.20 -6.53
C VAL A 37 -10.92 15.79 -6.81
N LEU A 38 -11.80 14.79 -6.70
CA LEU A 38 -11.49 13.39 -7.02
C LEU A 38 -11.53 13.18 -8.53
N ILE A 39 -10.35 13.07 -9.15
CA ILE A 39 -10.18 12.81 -10.58
C ILE A 39 -9.96 11.32 -10.78
N THR A 40 -11.01 10.62 -11.21
CA THR A 40 -11.04 9.15 -11.18
C THR A 40 -11.43 8.54 -12.53
N ASP A 41 -11.28 7.22 -12.62
CA ASP A 41 -11.68 6.42 -13.77
C ASP A 41 -13.20 6.39 -13.92
N LYS A 42 -13.64 6.22 -15.16
CA LYS A 42 -15.05 6.07 -15.50
C LYS A 42 -15.53 4.69 -15.13
N THR A 43 -16.58 4.59 -14.35
CA THR A 43 -17.27 3.36 -14.01
C THR A 43 -18.74 3.45 -14.42
N LYS A 44 -19.43 2.30 -14.45
CA LYS A 44 -20.88 2.29 -14.68
C LYS A 44 -21.68 2.55 -13.40
N GLU A 45 -21.04 2.38 -12.25
CA GLU A 45 -21.62 2.52 -10.93
C GLU A 45 -21.20 3.85 -10.33
N ALA A 46 -22.08 4.45 -9.55
CA ALA A 46 -21.80 5.70 -8.83
C ALA A 46 -20.66 5.47 -7.81
N LYS A 47 -19.82 6.48 -7.61
CA LYS A 47 -18.83 6.48 -6.54
C LYS A 47 -19.52 6.58 -5.18
N ASP A 48 -19.23 5.66 -4.31
CA ASP A 48 -19.66 5.76 -2.92
C ASP A 48 -18.71 6.69 -2.16
N LEU A 49 -19.26 7.82 -1.71
CA LEU A 49 -18.55 8.83 -0.93
C LEU A 49 -19.12 8.98 0.48
N SER A 50 -19.84 7.94 0.94
CA SER A 50 -20.33 7.87 2.32
C SER A 50 -19.17 7.61 3.27
N PHE A 51 -19.00 8.50 4.25
CA PHE A 51 -18.02 8.39 5.31
C PHE A 51 -18.70 8.57 6.66
N THR A 52 -18.15 7.98 7.72
CA THR A 52 -18.69 8.11 9.07
C THR A 52 -18.36 9.45 9.71
N GLU A 53 -17.26 10.08 9.26
CA GLU A 53 -16.76 11.35 9.75
C GLU A 53 -17.18 12.50 8.85
N ASP A 54 -17.41 13.67 9.43
CA ASP A 54 -17.55 14.90 8.69
C ASP A 54 -16.20 15.34 8.08
N GLY A 55 -16.28 16.18 7.06
CA GLY A 55 -15.09 16.66 6.36
C GLY A 55 -15.43 17.62 5.23
N CYS A 56 -14.45 17.97 4.43
CA CYS A 56 -14.63 18.92 3.34
C CYS A 56 -15.44 18.32 2.16
N LYS A 57 -15.97 19.21 1.31
CA LYS A 57 -16.69 18.82 0.10
C LYS A 57 -15.79 18.07 -0.87
N ILE A 58 -16.37 17.05 -1.53
CA ILE A 58 -15.72 16.30 -2.60
C ILE A 58 -16.45 16.55 -3.92
N THR A 59 -15.70 16.96 -4.94
CA THR A 59 -16.17 17.10 -6.33
C THR A 59 -15.60 15.99 -7.18
N VAL A 60 -16.44 15.12 -7.73
CA VAL A 60 -15.99 13.97 -8.54
C VAL A 60 -15.92 14.33 -10.01
N LYS A 61 -14.81 13.97 -10.67
CA LYS A 61 -14.55 14.08 -12.10
C LYS A 61 -14.13 12.73 -12.68
N GLU A 62 -15.07 11.98 -13.23
CA GLU A 62 -14.83 10.72 -13.93
C GLU A 62 -14.37 11.01 -15.38
N CYS A 63 -13.07 11.00 -15.63
CA CYS A 63 -12.54 11.52 -16.88
C CYS A 63 -11.48 10.66 -17.57
N TRP A 64 -11.08 9.52 -17.00
CA TRP A 64 -10.09 8.65 -17.61
C TRP A 64 -10.53 7.17 -17.64
N ASN A 65 -9.88 6.37 -18.49
CA ASN A 65 -10.11 4.93 -18.62
C ASN A 65 -8.78 4.20 -18.77
N PHE A 66 -8.72 2.95 -18.32
CA PHE A 66 -7.57 2.08 -18.54
C PHE A 66 -7.27 1.94 -20.04
N ASN A 67 -6.01 2.06 -20.45
CA ASN A 67 -5.54 2.00 -21.85
C ASN A 67 -6.06 3.11 -22.80
N SER A 68 -6.61 4.20 -22.32
CA SER A 68 -7.08 5.29 -23.18
C SER A 68 -5.98 6.30 -23.51
N TYR A 69 -5.81 6.59 -24.80
CA TYR A 69 -4.92 7.67 -25.30
C TYR A 69 -5.45 9.07 -24.95
N LYS A 70 -6.73 9.19 -24.59
CA LYS A 70 -7.38 10.47 -24.28
C LYS A 70 -7.25 10.89 -22.81
N ASN A 71 -6.63 10.06 -21.95
CA ASN A 71 -6.52 10.31 -20.52
C ASN A 71 -5.87 11.66 -20.20
N VAL A 72 -4.81 12.04 -20.94
CA VAL A 72 -4.14 13.33 -20.73
C VAL A 72 -5.11 14.50 -20.91
N PHE A 73 -5.91 14.48 -21.96
CA PHE A 73 -6.88 15.55 -22.24
C PHE A 73 -8.01 15.56 -21.20
N GLY A 74 -8.52 14.38 -20.83
CA GLY A 74 -9.58 14.28 -19.83
C GLY A 74 -9.15 14.79 -18.45
N ILE A 75 -7.99 14.33 -17.96
CA ILE A 75 -7.45 14.72 -16.67
C ILE A 75 -7.05 16.19 -16.65
N MET A 76 -6.32 16.67 -17.67
CA MET A 76 -5.94 18.08 -17.74
C MET A 76 -7.13 19.02 -17.93
N GLY A 77 -8.19 18.57 -18.65
CA GLY A 77 -9.46 19.29 -18.74
C GLY A 77 -10.12 19.42 -17.37
N ALA A 78 -10.22 18.32 -16.62
CA ALA A 78 -10.78 18.35 -15.27
C ALA A 78 -10.00 19.28 -14.32
N ILE A 79 -8.66 19.28 -14.40
CA ILE A 79 -7.79 20.18 -13.64
C ILE A 79 -8.04 21.66 -14.04
N ALA A 80 -8.11 21.94 -15.35
CA ALA A 80 -8.36 23.30 -15.84
C ALA A 80 -9.74 23.84 -15.44
N ASP A 81 -10.78 22.98 -15.47
CA ASP A 81 -12.15 23.34 -15.09
C ASP A 81 -12.27 23.61 -13.58
N THR A 82 -11.61 22.79 -12.76
CA THR A 82 -11.76 22.84 -11.31
C THR A 82 -10.76 23.76 -10.61
N LYS A 83 -9.64 24.09 -11.27
CA LYS A 83 -8.58 24.99 -10.81
C LYS A 83 -8.13 24.66 -9.37
N PRO A 84 -7.61 23.45 -9.10
CA PRO A 84 -7.12 23.10 -7.79
C PRO A 84 -5.84 23.88 -7.44
N ASP A 85 -5.62 24.10 -6.14
CA ASP A 85 -4.38 24.74 -5.64
C ASP A 85 -3.18 23.77 -5.70
N ALA A 86 -3.44 22.45 -5.68
CA ALA A 86 -2.43 21.40 -5.69
C ALA A 86 -2.99 20.10 -6.29
N VAL A 87 -2.09 19.23 -6.81
CA VAL A 87 -2.46 17.94 -7.39
C VAL A 87 -1.60 16.81 -6.84
N LEU A 88 -2.25 15.79 -6.27
CA LEU A 88 -1.64 14.53 -5.89
C LEU A 88 -1.94 13.47 -6.96
N PHE A 89 -0.91 12.84 -7.49
CA PHE A 89 -1.02 11.69 -8.36
C PHE A 89 -0.70 10.41 -7.58
N ASN A 90 -1.69 9.53 -7.40
CA ASN A 90 -1.52 8.21 -6.81
C ASN A 90 -1.18 7.20 -7.91
N LEU A 91 0.11 6.87 -8.06
CA LEU A 91 0.67 6.20 -9.23
C LEU A 91 1.30 4.84 -8.95
N GLN A 92 1.23 4.03 -9.97
CA GLN A 92 2.18 2.96 -10.30
C GLN A 92 2.43 3.03 -11.81
N PHE A 93 3.50 2.41 -12.32
CA PHE A 93 3.89 2.57 -13.73
C PHE A 93 2.82 2.15 -14.72
N LEU A 94 1.98 1.18 -14.40
CA LEU A 94 0.87 0.72 -15.24
C LEU A 94 -0.49 1.28 -14.83
N LYS A 95 -0.53 2.38 -14.07
CA LYS A 95 -1.79 2.97 -13.55
C LYS A 95 -2.81 3.27 -14.66
N PHE A 96 -2.36 3.85 -15.76
CA PHE A 96 -3.22 4.28 -16.86
C PHE A 96 -3.36 3.26 -17.98
N GLY A 97 -2.68 2.14 -17.90
CA GLY A 97 -2.75 1.07 -18.88
C GLY A 97 -1.56 0.13 -18.87
N ASP A 98 -1.72 -1.04 -19.47
CA ASP A 98 -0.66 -2.02 -19.75
C ASP A 98 -0.04 -1.81 -21.15
N LYS A 99 -0.71 -1.01 -22.02
CA LYS A 99 -0.16 -0.57 -23.30
C LYS A 99 0.86 0.53 -23.08
N LYS A 100 2.03 0.41 -23.69
CA LYS A 100 3.19 1.29 -23.51
C LYS A 100 2.87 2.79 -23.66
N VAL A 101 2.10 3.17 -24.69
CA VAL A 101 1.82 4.59 -24.98
C VAL A 101 0.82 5.19 -24.01
N PRO A 102 -0.37 4.61 -23.72
CA PRO A 102 -1.26 5.12 -22.70
C PRO A 102 -0.60 5.23 -21.31
N ALA A 103 0.19 4.22 -20.92
CA ALA A 103 0.94 4.25 -19.67
C ALA A 103 1.93 5.43 -19.62
N ALA A 104 2.77 5.60 -20.66
CA ALA A 104 3.73 6.68 -20.72
C ALA A 104 3.07 8.07 -20.74
N LEU A 105 2.00 8.25 -21.51
CA LEU A 105 1.26 9.51 -21.56
C LEU A 105 0.67 9.86 -20.18
N GLY A 106 0.14 8.87 -19.45
CA GLY A 106 -0.38 9.09 -18.12
C GLY A 106 0.70 9.51 -17.11
N LEU A 107 1.90 8.92 -17.20
CA LEU A 107 3.04 9.28 -16.35
C LEU A 107 3.63 10.68 -16.65
N MET A 108 3.31 11.30 -17.79
CA MET A 108 3.70 12.67 -18.11
C MET A 108 2.83 13.73 -17.42
N LEU A 109 1.66 13.37 -16.91
CA LEU A 109 0.71 14.31 -16.30
C LEU A 109 1.30 15.15 -15.16
N PRO A 110 2.07 14.59 -14.21
CA PRO A 110 2.71 15.37 -13.15
C PRO A 110 3.64 16.46 -13.69
N LEU A 111 4.45 16.13 -14.70
CA LEU A 111 5.33 17.09 -15.36
C LEU A 111 4.51 18.22 -16.01
N ILE A 112 3.41 17.89 -16.68
CA ILE A 112 2.54 18.91 -17.33
C ILE A 112 1.93 19.84 -16.28
N CYS A 113 1.49 19.32 -15.12
CA CYS A 113 0.97 20.13 -14.02
C CYS A 113 2.04 21.08 -13.47
N LYS A 114 3.25 20.58 -13.21
CA LYS A 114 4.37 21.38 -12.74
C LYS A 114 4.73 22.50 -13.73
N LEU A 115 4.80 22.20 -15.03
CA LEU A 115 5.06 23.21 -16.07
C LEU A 115 3.98 24.30 -16.16
N LYS A 116 2.76 24.00 -15.71
CA LYS A 116 1.68 24.98 -15.56
C LYS A 116 1.74 25.73 -14.20
N GLY A 117 2.75 25.51 -13.40
CA GLY A 117 2.93 26.16 -12.09
C GLY A 117 2.08 25.56 -10.97
N ILE A 118 1.34 24.47 -11.20
CA ILE A 118 0.50 23.84 -10.19
C ILE A 118 1.39 22.98 -9.28
N PRO A 119 1.37 23.19 -7.94
CA PRO A 119 2.05 22.33 -6.98
C PRO A 119 1.67 20.85 -7.17
N THR A 120 2.66 19.98 -7.38
CA THR A 120 2.41 18.60 -7.81
C THR A 120 3.26 17.62 -7.02
N ILE A 121 2.59 16.67 -6.37
CA ILE A 121 3.23 15.51 -5.75
C ILE A 121 2.82 14.26 -6.52
N SER A 122 3.79 13.40 -6.83
CA SER A 122 3.57 12.05 -7.34
C SER A 122 3.88 11.04 -6.25
N LEU A 123 2.88 10.26 -5.82
CA LEU A 123 3.10 9.08 -4.99
C LEU A 123 3.33 7.88 -5.88
N LEU A 124 4.48 7.23 -5.76
CA LEU A 124 4.86 6.06 -6.54
C LEU A 124 5.02 4.84 -5.64
N HIS A 125 4.13 3.86 -5.78
CA HIS A 125 4.10 2.66 -4.93
C HIS A 125 5.17 1.61 -5.28
N ASN A 126 5.73 1.65 -6.48
CA ASN A 126 6.80 0.76 -6.92
C ASN A 126 7.72 1.47 -7.90
N ILE A 127 8.97 1.01 -8.00
CA ILE A 127 9.95 1.56 -8.93
C ILE A 127 10.38 0.51 -9.94
N LEU A 128 10.67 0.94 -11.18
CA LEU A 128 11.10 0.04 -12.27
C LEU A 128 12.51 -0.49 -12.05
N GLU A 129 13.30 0.21 -11.27
CA GLU A 129 14.68 -0.12 -10.93
C GLU A 129 14.84 -1.44 -10.18
N GLN A 130 13.75 -1.90 -9.55
CA GLN A 130 13.70 -3.18 -8.81
C GLN A 130 13.05 -4.32 -9.60
N VAL A 131 12.56 -4.06 -10.82
CA VAL A 131 11.95 -5.10 -11.65
C VAL A 131 13.03 -5.92 -12.35
N ASP A 132 13.17 -7.17 -11.96
CA ASP A 132 13.95 -8.15 -12.72
C ASP A 132 13.18 -8.57 -13.96
N LEU A 133 13.64 -8.09 -15.12
CA LEU A 133 13.00 -8.33 -16.41
C LEU A 133 13.02 -9.81 -16.84
N GLU A 134 13.96 -10.60 -16.32
CA GLU A 134 14.07 -12.02 -16.60
C GLU A 134 13.09 -12.82 -15.76
N ASN A 135 13.08 -12.60 -14.45
CA ASN A 135 12.15 -13.24 -13.52
C ASN A 135 10.70 -12.78 -13.74
N ALA A 136 10.51 -11.55 -14.23
CA ALA A 136 9.20 -11.07 -14.66
C ALA A 136 8.72 -11.66 -16.02
N GLY A 137 9.53 -12.52 -16.65
CA GLY A 137 9.18 -13.17 -17.93
C GLY A 137 9.14 -12.23 -19.13
N ILE A 138 9.68 -11.00 -19.01
CA ILE A 138 9.60 -9.97 -20.05
C ILE A 138 10.57 -10.27 -21.19
N THR A 139 11.83 -10.55 -20.89
CA THR A 139 12.83 -10.93 -21.91
C THR A 139 14.11 -11.50 -21.30
N LYS A 140 14.71 -12.48 -22.01
CA LYS A 140 16.06 -12.98 -21.76
C LYS A 140 17.11 -12.34 -22.68
N ASN A 141 16.70 -11.56 -23.69
CA ASN A 141 17.58 -10.96 -24.68
C ASN A 141 18.25 -9.70 -24.11
N ASN A 142 19.58 -9.69 -24.04
CA ASN A 142 20.37 -8.59 -23.50
C ASN A 142 20.17 -7.24 -24.20
N PHE A 143 19.91 -7.23 -25.50
CA PHE A 143 19.62 -5.99 -26.24
C PHE A 143 18.25 -5.43 -25.84
N LEU A 144 17.23 -6.30 -25.75
CA LEU A 144 15.91 -5.90 -25.28
C LEU A 144 15.92 -5.47 -23.81
N LYS A 145 16.70 -6.13 -22.94
CA LYS A 145 16.91 -5.68 -21.54
C LYS A 145 17.43 -4.24 -21.50
N LYS A 146 18.46 -3.91 -22.32
CA LYS A 146 18.99 -2.53 -22.39
C LYS A 146 17.94 -1.53 -22.88
N ALA A 147 17.15 -1.90 -23.89
CA ALA A 147 16.07 -1.05 -24.40
C ALA A 147 14.97 -0.82 -23.35
N TYR A 148 14.53 -1.86 -22.65
CA TYR A 148 13.54 -1.74 -21.57
C TYR A 148 14.06 -0.93 -20.40
N ASN A 149 15.33 -1.12 -19.99
CA ASN A 149 15.96 -0.34 -18.94
C ASN A 149 16.08 1.15 -19.33
N PHE A 150 16.40 1.46 -20.58
CA PHE A 150 16.41 2.84 -21.08
C PHE A 150 15.04 3.49 -21.05
N ILE A 151 13.99 2.77 -21.50
CA ILE A 151 12.60 3.25 -21.47
C ILE A 151 12.18 3.44 -20.00
N GLY A 152 12.45 2.46 -19.12
CA GLY A 152 12.14 2.54 -17.71
C GLY A 152 12.80 3.74 -17.04
N SER A 153 14.10 3.92 -17.24
CA SER A 153 14.83 5.08 -16.71
C SER A 153 14.31 6.41 -17.23
N THR A 154 13.86 6.46 -18.49
CA THR A 154 13.25 7.67 -19.06
C THR A 154 11.91 7.98 -18.41
N LEU A 155 11.05 6.95 -18.19
CA LEU A 155 9.78 7.12 -17.52
C LEU A 155 9.96 7.53 -16.04
N THR A 156 10.95 6.96 -15.34
CA THR A 156 11.29 7.37 -13.98
C THR A 156 11.71 8.84 -13.93
N LYS A 157 12.55 9.31 -14.88
CA LYS A 157 12.93 10.73 -14.97
C LYS A 157 11.72 11.66 -15.20
N VAL A 158 10.74 11.21 -15.99
CA VAL A 158 9.51 11.98 -16.21
C VAL A 158 8.69 12.13 -14.92
N VAL A 159 8.58 11.05 -14.13
CA VAL A 159 7.86 11.11 -12.84
C VAL A 159 8.66 11.91 -11.80
N LEU A 160 9.98 11.80 -11.78
CA LEU A 160 10.89 12.64 -10.97
C LEU A 160 10.78 14.13 -11.29
N ALA A 161 10.26 14.49 -12.45
CA ALA A 161 10.06 15.88 -12.82
C ALA A 161 8.88 16.56 -12.08
N SER A 162 8.07 15.88 -11.27
CA SER A 162 7.12 16.50 -10.33
C SER A 162 7.84 17.43 -9.33
N ASP A 163 7.12 18.26 -8.59
CA ASP A 163 7.75 19.09 -7.55
C ASP A 163 8.34 18.18 -6.45
N VAL A 164 7.58 17.15 -6.03
CA VAL A 164 8.03 16.10 -5.11
C VAL A 164 7.59 14.74 -5.63
N LEU A 165 8.50 13.76 -5.60
CA LEU A 165 8.20 12.35 -5.79
C LEU A 165 8.18 11.66 -4.42
N ALA A 166 7.01 11.24 -3.97
CA ALA A 166 6.84 10.47 -2.75
C ALA A 166 7.01 8.97 -3.06
N VAL A 167 7.76 8.28 -2.23
CA VAL A 167 7.92 6.82 -2.23
C VAL A 167 7.68 6.28 -0.82
N THR A 168 7.26 5.01 -0.72
CA THR A 168 6.82 4.42 0.54
C THR A 168 7.90 3.63 1.29
N ILE A 169 9.09 3.49 0.71
CA ILE A 169 10.21 2.70 1.26
C ILE A 169 11.50 3.50 1.14
N SER A 170 12.30 3.55 2.21
CA SER A 170 13.57 4.28 2.23
C SER A 170 14.55 3.81 1.16
N LYS A 171 14.59 2.50 0.89
CA LYS A 171 15.39 1.90 -0.18
C LYS A 171 15.08 2.53 -1.55
N TYR A 172 13.80 2.84 -1.84
CA TYR A 172 13.40 3.45 -3.11
C TYR A 172 13.90 4.89 -3.21
N LYS A 173 13.81 5.65 -2.12
CA LYS A 173 14.37 6.99 -2.03
C LYS A 173 15.86 6.95 -2.38
N ASN A 174 16.64 6.12 -1.67
CA ASN A 174 18.08 6.01 -1.88
C ASN A 174 18.44 5.64 -3.33
N ILE A 175 17.77 4.62 -3.92
CA ILE A 175 18.01 4.21 -5.30
C ILE A 175 17.74 5.35 -6.28
N LEU A 176 16.66 6.11 -6.09
CA LEU A 176 16.29 7.19 -7.00
C LEU A 176 17.22 8.40 -6.85
N GLU A 177 17.59 8.75 -5.63
CA GLU A 177 18.54 9.82 -5.34
C GLU A 177 19.92 9.51 -5.93
N ASP A 178 20.44 8.31 -5.69
CA ASP A 178 21.77 7.90 -6.17
C ASP A 178 21.82 7.78 -7.69
N LYS A 179 20.83 7.09 -8.28
CA LYS A 179 20.84 6.81 -9.72
C LYS A 179 20.57 8.04 -10.59
N TYR A 180 19.71 8.95 -10.11
CA TYR A 180 19.27 10.11 -10.89
C TYR A 180 19.80 11.45 -10.37
N ASN A 181 20.59 11.45 -9.30
CA ASN A 181 21.07 12.64 -8.59
C ASN A 181 19.91 13.60 -8.29
N SER A 182 18.79 13.05 -7.82
CA SER A 182 17.55 13.77 -7.56
C SER A 182 17.47 14.13 -6.08
N ARG A 183 16.99 15.34 -5.75
CA ARG A 183 16.81 15.82 -4.37
C ARG A 183 15.35 16.03 -4.00
N ASN A 184 14.43 15.73 -4.90
CA ASN A 184 12.99 15.92 -4.68
C ASN A 184 12.27 14.61 -4.39
N VAL A 185 12.96 13.60 -3.86
CA VAL A 185 12.37 12.33 -3.44
C VAL A 185 12.06 12.37 -1.95
N ALA A 186 10.79 12.26 -1.58
CA ALA A 186 10.34 12.22 -0.20
C ALA A 186 9.99 10.77 0.21
N LEU A 187 10.39 10.37 1.40
CA LEU A 187 9.87 9.18 2.04
C LEU A 187 8.57 9.52 2.74
N ILE A 188 7.46 9.02 2.22
CA ILE A 188 6.14 9.10 2.87
C ILE A 188 5.63 7.67 2.98
N PRO A 189 5.62 7.07 4.18
CA PRO A 189 5.21 5.68 4.39
C PRO A 189 3.81 5.37 3.86
N HIS A 190 3.52 4.09 3.67
CA HIS A 190 2.21 3.66 3.22
C HIS A 190 1.10 4.03 4.22
N GLY A 191 1.37 3.81 5.50
CA GLY A 191 0.44 4.04 6.58
C GLY A 191 -0.61 2.95 6.77
N ALA A 192 -1.13 2.87 7.99
CA ALA A 192 -2.26 2.01 8.33
C ALA A 192 -3.57 2.70 7.96
N PHE A 193 -4.43 2.00 7.22
CA PHE A 193 -5.70 2.54 6.74
C PHE A 193 -6.64 2.91 7.89
N GLU A 194 -6.74 2.01 8.87
CA GLU A 194 -7.54 2.16 10.06
C GLU A 194 -6.68 1.81 11.29
N THR A 195 -6.98 2.47 12.40
CA THR A 195 -6.36 2.19 13.70
C THR A 195 -7.48 1.92 14.71
N PRO A 196 -8.09 0.73 14.66
CA PRO A 196 -9.16 0.37 15.59
C PRO A 196 -8.61 0.35 17.04
N PRO A 197 -9.50 0.35 18.04
CA PRO A 197 -9.09 0.16 19.41
C PRO A 197 -8.25 -1.12 19.60
N GLU A 198 -7.33 -1.09 20.56
CA GLU A 198 -6.44 -2.22 20.82
C GLU A 198 -7.25 -3.51 21.09
N PRO A 199 -6.93 -4.62 20.37
CA PRO A 199 -7.65 -5.88 20.55
C PRO A 199 -7.23 -6.56 21.86
N THR A 200 -8.02 -7.54 22.33
CA THR A 200 -7.71 -8.34 23.52
C THR A 200 -6.57 -9.35 23.30
N TYR A 201 -6.18 -9.61 22.07
CA TYR A 201 -5.21 -10.63 21.66
C TYR A 201 -5.60 -12.08 21.97
N GLU A 202 -6.76 -12.30 22.59
CA GLU A 202 -7.31 -13.64 22.82
C GLU A 202 -7.75 -14.27 21.49
N LEU A 203 -7.53 -15.57 21.35
CA LEU A 203 -8.00 -16.32 20.21
C LEU A 203 -9.39 -16.89 20.44
N PRO A 204 -10.23 -17.00 19.40
CA PRO A 204 -11.49 -17.72 19.49
C PRO A 204 -11.27 -19.18 19.93
N LYS A 205 -12.28 -19.75 20.56
CA LYS A 205 -12.26 -21.19 20.89
C LYS A 205 -12.40 -22.02 19.62
N GLY A 206 -11.65 -23.09 19.50
CA GLY A 206 -11.67 -23.99 18.36
C GLY A 206 -10.32 -24.06 17.62
N PRO A 207 -10.32 -24.42 16.34
CA PRO A 207 -9.11 -24.50 15.55
C PRO A 207 -8.38 -23.16 15.49
N LYS A 208 -7.05 -23.19 15.59
CA LYS A 208 -6.24 -21.97 15.40
C LYS A 208 -6.24 -21.59 13.91
N GLN A 209 -6.74 -20.41 13.58
CA GLN A 209 -6.80 -19.98 12.18
C GLN A 209 -5.46 -19.44 11.70
N VAL A 210 -4.96 -19.99 10.59
CA VAL A 210 -3.80 -19.51 9.86
C VAL A 210 -4.28 -18.95 8.53
N MET A 211 -4.15 -17.63 8.33
CA MET A 211 -4.80 -16.93 7.22
C MET A 211 -3.78 -16.34 6.24
N ALA A 212 -4.07 -16.46 4.94
CA ALA A 212 -3.51 -15.59 3.91
C ALA A 212 -4.60 -14.66 3.39
N PHE A 213 -4.27 -13.37 3.15
CA PHE A 213 -5.22 -12.35 2.73
C PHE A 213 -4.80 -11.64 1.44
N GLY A 214 -5.77 -11.36 0.55
CA GLY A 214 -5.58 -10.47 -0.61
C GLY A 214 -5.98 -11.04 -1.97
N LYS A 215 -5.18 -10.73 -3.01
CA LYS A 215 -5.36 -11.21 -4.41
C LYS A 215 -4.24 -12.19 -4.75
N PHE A 216 -4.60 -13.41 -5.16
CA PHE A 216 -3.71 -14.56 -5.27
C PHE A 216 -3.39 -14.96 -6.71
N GLY A 217 -2.33 -15.74 -6.89
CA GLY A 217 -1.99 -16.45 -8.13
C GLY A 217 -0.86 -15.86 -8.96
N THR A 218 -0.43 -14.61 -8.69
CA THR A 218 0.79 -14.06 -9.31
C THR A 218 2.01 -14.39 -8.46
N TYR A 219 2.38 -13.50 -7.59
CA TYR A 219 3.47 -13.70 -6.62
C TYR A 219 2.97 -14.18 -5.25
N LYS A 220 1.66 -14.23 -5.03
CA LYS A 220 1.04 -14.77 -3.81
C LYS A 220 0.56 -16.18 -4.08
N LYS A 221 1.35 -17.17 -3.66
CA LYS A 221 1.13 -18.60 -3.89
C LYS A 221 0.71 -19.28 -2.60
N VAL A 222 -0.55 -19.73 -2.53
CA VAL A 222 -1.11 -20.30 -1.29
C VAL A 222 -0.77 -21.77 -1.09
N GLU A 223 -0.22 -22.45 -2.10
CA GLU A 223 0.13 -23.87 -2.02
C GLU A 223 1.14 -24.12 -0.90
N VAL A 224 2.18 -23.27 -0.78
CA VAL A 224 3.21 -23.40 0.26
C VAL A 224 2.61 -23.27 1.67
N LEU A 225 1.57 -22.45 1.86
CA LEU A 225 0.87 -22.34 3.13
C LEU A 225 0.09 -23.62 3.47
N ILE A 226 -0.64 -24.16 2.49
CA ILE A 226 -1.42 -25.40 2.69
C ILE A 226 -0.48 -26.55 3.06
N GLU A 227 0.62 -26.71 2.32
CA GLU A 227 1.63 -27.73 2.55
C GLU A 227 2.31 -27.55 3.93
N ALA A 228 2.64 -26.33 4.32
CA ALA A 228 3.22 -26.03 5.63
C ALA A 228 2.29 -26.41 6.79
N VAL A 229 0.99 -26.11 6.70
CA VAL A 229 0.03 -26.50 7.75
C VAL A 229 -0.12 -28.02 7.84
N GLU A 230 -0.11 -28.76 6.72
CA GLU A 230 -0.13 -30.22 6.75
C GLU A 230 1.12 -30.79 7.45
N ILE A 231 2.30 -30.19 7.24
CA ILE A 231 3.52 -30.55 7.99
C ILE A 231 3.34 -30.33 9.49
N ILE A 232 2.80 -29.19 9.91
CA ILE A 232 2.56 -28.88 11.34
C ILE A 232 1.57 -29.88 11.95
N ARG A 233 0.47 -30.21 11.27
CA ARG A 233 -0.53 -31.18 11.71
C ARG A 233 0.08 -32.57 11.93
N GLN A 234 1.00 -32.99 11.05
CA GLN A 234 1.71 -34.26 11.20
C GLN A 234 2.64 -34.27 12.42
N ARG A 235 3.35 -33.15 12.68
CA ARG A 235 4.31 -33.01 13.76
C ARG A 235 3.65 -32.88 15.13
N THR A 236 2.63 -32.01 15.26
CA THR A 236 2.15 -31.52 16.54
C THR A 236 0.75 -31.99 16.91
N LYS A 237 -0.03 -32.48 15.96
CA LYS A 237 -1.46 -32.80 16.12
C LYS A 237 -2.32 -31.60 16.50
N GLN A 238 -1.84 -30.36 16.26
CA GLN A 238 -2.61 -29.14 16.50
C GLN A 238 -3.83 -29.08 15.57
N ASP A 239 -4.93 -28.57 16.11
CA ASP A 239 -6.16 -28.30 15.36
C ASP A 239 -6.05 -26.92 14.71
N ILE A 240 -5.86 -26.90 13.38
CA ILE A 240 -5.57 -25.67 12.62
C ILE A 240 -6.55 -25.56 11.45
N GLU A 241 -7.18 -24.39 11.28
CA GLU A 241 -7.95 -24.05 10.09
C GLU A 241 -7.07 -23.19 9.16
N ILE A 242 -7.06 -23.52 7.87
CA ILE A 242 -6.41 -22.73 6.82
C ILE A 242 -7.46 -21.83 6.17
N VAL A 243 -7.23 -20.53 6.21
CA VAL A 243 -8.16 -19.53 5.64
C VAL A 243 -7.47 -18.78 4.49
N ILE A 244 -7.98 -18.98 3.29
CA ILE A 244 -7.57 -18.23 2.09
C ILE A 244 -8.61 -17.14 1.85
N ALA A 245 -8.32 -15.95 2.36
CA ALA A 245 -9.25 -14.83 2.38
C ALA A 245 -8.99 -13.87 1.20
N GLY A 246 -9.83 -13.92 0.20
CA GLY A 246 -9.70 -13.05 -0.98
C GLY A 246 -9.99 -13.73 -2.30
N THR A 247 -9.54 -13.13 -3.38
CA THR A 247 -9.87 -13.54 -4.75
C THR A 247 -8.64 -13.76 -5.61
N ASP A 248 -8.85 -14.28 -6.82
CA ASP A 248 -7.81 -14.33 -7.84
C ASP A 248 -7.28 -12.92 -8.18
N SER A 249 -6.01 -12.85 -8.48
CA SER A 249 -5.45 -11.71 -9.20
C SER A 249 -6.11 -11.62 -10.59
N PRO A 250 -6.44 -10.42 -11.10
CA PRO A 250 -6.94 -10.25 -12.46
C PRO A 250 -6.04 -10.88 -13.54
N ASN A 251 -4.74 -11.04 -13.24
CA ASN A 251 -3.76 -11.62 -14.16
C ASN A 251 -3.73 -13.16 -14.15
N THR A 252 -4.40 -13.79 -13.19
CA THR A 252 -4.43 -15.26 -13.01
C THR A 252 -5.83 -15.74 -12.66
N PRO A 253 -6.83 -15.49 -13.51
CA PRO A 253 -8.22 -15.90 -13.23
C PRO A 253 -8.31 -17.43 -13.16
N GLY A 254 -9.02 -17.93 -12.14
CA GLY A 254 -9.22 -19.37 -11.92
C GLY A 254 -8.16 -20.04 -11.03
N TYR A 255 -7.11 -19.32 -10.61
CA TYR A 255 -6.04 -19.87 -9.78
C TYR A 255 -6.56 -20.52 -8.48
N LEU A 256 -7.38 -19.82 -7.69
CA LEU A 256 -7.90 -20.37 -6.44
C LEU A 256 -8.82 -21.60 -6.65
N ASN A 257 -9.53 -21.64 -7.78
CA ASN A 257 -10.34 -22.81 -8.12
C ASN A 257 -9.46 -24.03 -8.44
N GLU A 258 -8.32 -23.84 -9.11
CA GLU A 258 -7.35 -24.92 -9.38
C GLU A 258 -6.71 -25.40 -8.07
N VAL A 259 -6.31 -24.49 -7.19
CA VAL A 259 -5.78 -24.81 -5.86
C VAL A 259 -6.82 -25.58 -5.04
N SER A 260 -8.06 -25.11 -4.99
CA SER A 260 -9.14 -25.77 -4.24
C SER A 260 -9.38 -27.22 -4.75
N LYS A 261 -9.30 -27.45 -6.05
CA LYS A 261 -9.41 -28.81 -6.61
C LYS A 261 -8.21 -29.68 -6.25
N LYS A 262 -6.99 -29.14 -6.32
CA LYS A 262 -5.75 -29.85 -6.02
C LYS A 262 -5.69 -30.29 -4.55
N TYR A 263 -6.15 -29.44 -3.64
CA TYR A 263 -6.09 -29.67 -2.19
C TYR A 263 -7.46 -29.98 -1.56
N ASN A 264 -8.40 -30.52 -2.33
CA ASN A 264 -9.74 -30.89 -1.85
C ASN A 264 -9.76 -31.97 -0.76
N HIS A 265 -8.64 -32.66 -0.57
CA HIS A 265 -8.43 -33.69 0.45
C HIS A 265 -7.89 -33.13 1.78
N VAL A 266 -7.55 -31.83 1.82
CA VAL A 266 -7.02 -31.18 3.01
C VAL A 266 -8.19 -30.70 3.88
N ASP A 267 -8.26 -31.22 5.10
CA ASP A 267 -9.29 -30.87 6.06
C ASP A 267 -9.16 -29.40 6.50
N GLN A 268 -10.30 -28.77 6.86
CA GLN A 268 -10.35 -27.41 7.39
C GLN A 268 -9.62 -26.36 6.49
N LEU A 269 -9.70 -26.53 5.16
CA LEU A 269 -9.24 -25.56 4.18
C LEU A 269 -10.43 -24.76 3.67
N ARG A 270 -10.48 -23.46 3.98
CA ARG A 270 -11.58 -22.57 3.63
C ARG A 270 -11.13 -21.46 2.70
N PHE A 271 -11.88 -21.27 1.60
CA PHE A 271 -11.74 -20.15 0.68
C PHE A 271 -12.94 -19.21 0.88
N THR A 272 -12.69 -17.94 1.23
CA THR A 272 -13.78 -16.98 1.51
C THR A 272 -14.35 -16.35 0.24
N GLY A 273 -13.58 -16.29 -0.83
CA GLY A 273 -13.87 -15.35 -1.91
C GLY A 273 -13.61 -13.91 -1.51
N TYR A 274 -14.27 -12.97 -2.17
CA TYR A 274 -14.16 -11.54 -1.84
C TYR A 274 -14.61 -11.29 -0.39
N VAL A 275 -13.77 -10.57 0.35
CA VAL A 275 -14.07 -10.13 1.73
C VAL A 275 -14.53 -8.68 1.64
N ALA A 276 -15.75 -8.38 2.10
CA ALA A 276 -16.27 -7.03 2.17
C ALA A 276 -15.57 -6.25 3.30
N GLU A 277 -15.53 -4.92 3.18
CA GLU A 277 -14.82 -4.07 4.15
C GLU A 277 -15.32 -4.27 5.58
N GLU A 278 -16.63 -4.44 5.74
CA GLU A 278 -17.28 -4.71 7.03
C GLU A 278 -16.90 -6.07 7.65
N ASP A 279 -16.44 -7.04 6.85
CA ASP A 279 -16.04 -8.37 7.30
C ASP A 279 -14.54 -8.46 7.65
N VAL A 280 -13.73 -7.47 7.21
CA VAL A 280 -12.28 -7.45 7.45
C VAL A 280 -11.93 -7.51 8.94
N PRO A 281 -12.57 -6.75 9.86
CA PRO A 281 -12.29 -6.83 11.29
C PRO A 281 -12.49 -8.24 11.87
N VAL A 282 -13.54 -8.93 11.43
CA VAL A 282 -13.88 -10.28 11.92
C VAL A 282 -12.85 -11.30 11.44
N ILE A 283 -12.54 -11.30 10.14
CA ILE A 283 -11.64 -12.32 9.57
C ILE A 283 -10.19 -12.15 10.08
N PHE A 284 -9.73 -10.92 10.30
CA PHE A 284 -8.47 -10.69 10.98
C PHE A 284 -8.58 -11.00 12.46
N GLY A 285 -9.67 -10.61 13.14
CA GLY A 285 -9.93 -10.88 14.55
C GLY A 285 -9.79 -12.37 14.90
N ASP A 286 -10.35 -13.24 14.07
CA ASP A 286 -10.33 -14.69 14.27
C ASP A 286 -8.97 -15.33 13.98
N SER A 287 -8.08 -14.66 13.24
CA SER A 287 -6.80 -15.23 12.83
C SER A 287 -5.79 -15.26 13.95
N ALA A 288 -5.12 -16.39 14.15
CA ALA A 288 -3.98 -16.55 15.06
C ALA A 288 -2.68 -16.03 14.41
N VAL A 289 -2.50 -16.31 13.14
CA VAL A 289 -1.33 -15.89 12.34
C VAL A 289 -1.77 -15.45 10.94
N VAL A 290 -1.24 -14.33 10.47
CA VAL A 290 -1.37 -13.89 9.07
C VAL A 290 -0.10 -14.25 8.32
N VAL A 291 -0.23 -15.03 7.27
CA VAL A 291 0.88 -15.55 6.47
C VAL A 291 0.98 -14.80 5.14
N PHE A 292 2.20 -14.47 4.76
CA PHE A 292 2.53 -13.81 3.49
C PHE A 292 3.20 -14.81 2.53
N PRO A 293 2.42 -15.64 1.83
CA PRO A 293 2.97 -16.68 0.97
C PRO A 293 3.47 -16.10 -0.36
N TYR A 294 4.42 -15.15 -0.28
CA TYR A 294 4.89 -14.39 -1.43
C TYR A 294 6.18 -14.98 -1.98
N THR A 295 6.28 -15.04 -3.30
CA THR A 295 7.49 -15.46 -4.03
C THR A 295 8.32 -14.26 -4.51
N SER A 296 7.74 -13.07 -4.51
CA SER A 296 8.43 -11.81 -4.73
C SER A 296 7.69 -10.66 -4.08
N THR A 297 8.38 -9.57 -3.77
CA THR A 297 7.77 -8.35 -3.25
C THR A 297 8.34 -7.12 -3.94
N THR A 298 7.47 -6.16 -4.24
CA THR A 298 7.84 -4.83 -4.71
C THR A 298 6.92 -3.80 -4.05
N GLY A 299 7.50 -2.84 -3.35
CA GLY A 299 6.75 -1.81 -2.65
C GLY A 299 6.28 -2.23 -1.25
N SER A 300 5.51 -1.37 -0.63
CA SER A 300 4.89 -1.60 0.68
C SER A 300 3.75 -2.61 0.59
N SER A 301 3.42 -3.23 1.72
CA SER A 301 2.36 -4.24 1.81
C SER A 301 1.17 -3.72 2.64
N GLY A 302 0.06 -3.37 1.97
CA GLY A 302 -1.18 -2.99 2.65
C GLY A 302 -1.68 -4.06 3.61
N VAL A 303 -1.49 -5.35 3.28
CA VAL A 303 -1.87 -6.47 4.16
C VAL A 303 -1.04 -6.50 5.45
N LEU A 304 0.23 -6.06 5.42
CA LEU A 304 1.06 -5.96 6.63
C LEU A 304 0.48 -4.90 7.58
N HIS A 305 0.13 -3.74 7.03
CA HIS A 305 -0.48 -2.68 7.83
C HIS A 305 -1.84 -3.09 8.39
N GLN A 306 -2.67 -3.80 7.60
CA GLN A 306 -3.94 -4.36 8.09
C GLN A 306 -3.71 -5.39 9.21
N ALA A 307 -2.78 -6.34 9.01
CA ALA A 307 -2.44 -7.32 10.06
C ALA A 307 -1.99 -6.62 11.35
N GLY A 308 -1.17 -5.57 11.23
CA GLY A 308 -0.76 -4.73 12.35
C GLY A 308 -1.94 -4.03 13.01
N SER A 309 -2.80 -3.36 12.25
CA SER A 309 -3.98 -2.64 12.76
C SER A 309 -4.90 -3.53 13.60
N TYR A 310 -5.00 -4.81 13.24
CA TYR A 310 -5.77 -5.80 14.01
C TYR A 310 -4.92 -6.60 15.01
N GLY A 311 -3.68 -6.18 15.28
CA GLY A 311 -2.81 -6.80 16.29
C GLY A 311 -2.55 -8.28 16.01
N LYS A 312 -2.09 -8.61 14.79
CA LYS A 312 -1.83 -10.00 14.40
C LYS A 312 -0.35 -10.32 14.33
N ALA A 313 0.00 -11.50 14.83
CA ALA A 313 1.29 -12.11 14.55
C ALA A 313 1.38 -12.46 13.07
N VAL A 314 2.57 -12.32 12.46
CA VAL A 314 2.78 -12.52 11.04
C VAL A 314 3.92 -13.49 10.76
N ALA A 315 3.76 -14.32 9.72
CA ALA A 315 4.83 -15.11 9.12
C ALA A 315 5.15 -14.55 7.73
N LEU A 316 6.39 -14.14 7.51
CA LEU A 316 6.84 -13.33 6.40
C LEU A 316 7.95 -14.03 5.62
N PRO A 317 7.94 -14.01 4.28
CA PRO A 317 9.07 -14.51 3.52
C PRO A 317 10.27 -13.55 3.69
N ASP A 318 11.49 -14.09 3.80
CA ASP A 318 12.70 -13.28 3.81
C ASP A 318 12.99 -12.76 2.40
N LEU A 319 12.24 -11.75 1.99
CA LEU A 319 12.26 -11.13 0.66
C LEU A 319 12.50 -9.63 0.75
N GLY A 320 13.57 -9.19 0.15
CA GLY A 320 13.92 -7.86 -0.30
C GLY A 320 13.23 -6.67 0.39
N ASP A 321 12.24 -6.10 -0.27
CA ASP A 321 11.56 -4.88 0.21
C ASP A 321 10.72 -5.11 1.47
N LEU A 322 10.11 -6.29 1.61
CA LEU A 322 9.26 -6.61 2.75
C LEU A 322 10.08 -6.74 4.05
N SER A 323 11.24 -7.44 4.00
CA SER A 323 12.13 -7.58 5.15
C SER A 323 12.68 -6.22 5.62
N ILE A 324 12.93 -5.29 4.69
CA ILE A 324 13.37 -3.93 5.01
C ILE A 324 12.23 -3.15 5.66
N LEU A 325 11.03 -3.16 5.07
CA LEU A 325 9.85 -2.45 5.54
C LEU A 325 9.48 -2.85 6.97
N VAL A 326 9.46 -4.17 7.24
CA VAL A 326 9.18 -4.73 8.57
C VAL A 326 10.09 -4.12 9.63
N LYS A 327 11.41 -4.02 9.34
CA LYS A 327 12.40 -3.46 10.27
C LYS A 327 12.28 -1.95 10.41
N GLU A 328 12.05 -1.23 9.32
CA GLU A 328 11.99 0.24 9.32
C GLU A 328 10.74 0.77 10.02
N GLU A 329 9.60 0.10 9.86
CA GLU A 329 8.33 0.52 10.44
C GLU A 329 8.04 -0.13 11.81
N GLY A 330 8.97 -0.96 12.32
CA GLY A 330 8.88 -1.54 13.67
C GLY A 330 7.95 -2.74 13.78
N TYR A 331 7.52 -3.34 12.67
CA TYR A 331 6.81 -4.62 12.68
C TYR A 331 7.73 -5.76 13.10
N ARG A 332 7.13 -6.84 13.62
CA ARG A 332 7.81 -8.06 14.05
C ARG A 332 7.07 -9.29 13.55
N GLY A 333 7.82 -10.34 13.20
CA GLY A 333 7.25 -11.61 12.78
C GLY A 333 8.31 -12.68 12.62
N GLU A 334 7.87 -13.89 12.34
CA GLU A 334 8.74 -14.99 11.96
C GLU A 334 9.04 -14.94 10.46
N PHE A 335 10.32 -15.05 10.12
CA PHE A 335 10.74 -15.08 8.72
C PHE A 335 10.96 -16.51 8.26
N PHE A 336 10.55 -16.80 7.01
CA PHE A 336 10.75 -18.09 6.38
C PHE A 336 11.43 -17.94 5.01
N GLU A 337 12.09 -19.02 4.56
CA GLU A 337 12.65 -19.10 3.23
C GLU A 337 11.53 -19.14 2.18
N PRO A 338 11.53 -18.25 1.19
CA PRO A 338 10.49 -18.21 0.16
C PRO A 338 10.31 -19.57 -0.53
N GLU A 339 9.05 -19.94 -0.80
CA GLU A 339 8.65 -21.20 -1.44
C GLU A 339 9.03 -22.48 -0.66
N SER A 340 9.52 -22.38 0.57
CA SER A 340 9.82 -23.52 1.44
C SER A 340 8.67 -23.79 2.41
N ALA A 341 7.93 -24.87 2.19
CA ALA A 341 6.85 -25.28 3.10
C ALA A 341 7.38 -25.69 4.49
N GLU A 342 8.56 -26.33 4.54
CA GLU A 342 9.21 -26.71 5.80
C GLU A 342 9.60 -25.48 6.63
N SER A 343 10.25 -24.49 6.01
CA SER A 343 10.64 -23.25 6.70
C SER A 343 9.42 -22.44 7.15
N LEU A 344 8.35 -22.40 6.33
CA LEU A 344 7.10 -21.77 6.71
C LEU A 344 6.40 -22.52 7.85
N ALA A 345 6.45 -23.86 7.84
CA ALA A 345 5.91 -24.68 8.92
C ALA A 345 6.60 -24.37 10.24
N ASP A 346 7.94 -24.28 10.25
CA ASP A 346 8.72 -23.95 11.44
C ASP A 346 8.33 -22.55 11.98
N ALA A 347 8.18 -21.56 11.12
CA ALA A 347 7.79 -20.21 11.48
C ALA A 347 6.37 -20.15 12.08
N ILE A 348 5.39 -20.81 11.46
CA ILE A 348 4.01 -20.86 11.97
C ILE A 348 3.95 -21.67 13.26
N GLU A 349 4.62 -22.82 13.33
CA GLU A 349 4.64 -23.69 14.51
C GLU A 349 5.21 -22.95 15.73
N ASN A 350 6.28 -22.16 15.55
CA ASN A 350 6.85 -21.34 16.60
C ASN A 350 5.83 -20.35 17.18
N ILE A 351 5.12 -19.62 16.30
CA ILE A 351 4.08 -18.66 16.71
C ILE A 351 2.91 -19.37 17.41
N LEU A 352 2.45 -20.51 16.90
CA LEU A 352 1.28 -21.20 17.44
C LEU A 352 1.56 -21.99 18.72
N THR A 353 2.81 -22.39 18.97
CA THR A 353 3.21 -23.15 20.14
C THR A 353 3.33 -22.29 21.39
N TYR A 354 3.79 -21.06 21.25
CA TYR A 354 4.07 -20.14 22.35
C TYR A 354 3.11 -18.96 22.32
N ASP A 355 1.98 -19.04 23.03
CA ASP A 355 0.95 -17.99 23.02
C ASP A 355 1.49 -16.64 23.51
N ASP A 356 2.36 -16.60 24.53
CA ASP A 356 3.00 -15.37 25.00
C ASP A 356 3.83 -14.71 23.89
N TYR A 357 4.56 -15.51 23.10
CA TYR A 357 5.34 -15.01 21.98
C TYR A 357 4.46 -14.48 20.85
N ARG A 358 3.38 -15.22 20.51
CA ARG A 358 2.38 -14.75 19.55
C ARG A 358 1.80 -13.40 19.96
N GLU A 359 1.45 -13.26 21.25
CA GLU A 359 0.91 -12.02 21.80
C GLU A 359 1.93 -10.88 21.78
N GLU A 360 3.20 -11.15 22.09
CA GLU A 360 4.29 -10.17 21.98
C GLU A 360 4.42 -9.63 20.55
N LEU A 361 4.42 -10.52 19.54
CA LEU A 361 4.44 -10.13 18.13
C LEU A 361 3.20 -9.29 17.76
N SER A 362 2.04 -9.72 18.21
CA SER A 362 0.76 -9.04 17.98
C SER A 362 0.73 -7.62 18.53
N LYS A 363 1.18 -7.43 19.76
CA LYS A 363 1.30 -6.10 20.40
C LYS A 363 2.29 -5.20 19.69
N ALA A 364 3.44 -5.75 19.31
CA ALA A 364 4.44 -5.00 18.56
C ALA A 364 3.88 -4.52 17.20
N ASN A 365 3.15 -5.38 16.50
CA ASN A 365 2.57 -5.07 15.21
C ASN A 365 1.43 -4.05 15.31
N TYR A 366 0.59 -4.14 16.34
CA TYR A 366 -0.43 -3.14 16.61
C TYR A 366 0.20 -1.77 16.89
N LYS A 367 1.22 -1.72 17.73
CA LYS A 367 1.95 -0.47 18.03
C LYS A 367 2.60 0.11 16.76
N ALA A 368 3.21 -0.73 15.92
CA ALA A 368 3.80 -0.30 14.65
C ALA A 368 2.75 0.32 13.72
N ALA A 369 1.61 -0.33 13.52
CA ALA A 369 0.52 0.20 12.70
C ALA A 369 -0.03 1.52 13.26
N CYS A 370 -0.28 1.60 14.57
CA CYS A 370 -0.77 2.81 15.23
C CYS A 370 0.24 3.98 15.21
N SER A 371 1.53 3.73 15.00
CA SER A 371 2.54 4.78 14.87
C SER A 371 2.51 5.51 13.54
N LEU A 372 1.87 4.94 12.52
CA LEU A 372 1.78 5.45 11.16
C LEU A 372 0.33 5.46 10.64
N PRO A 373 -0.61 6.14 11.31
CA PRO A 373 -2.00 6.19 10.85
C PRO A 373 -2.11 6.99 9.55
N MET A 374 -3.09 6.67 8.72
CA MET A 374 -3.31 7.36 7.45
C MET A 374 -3.60 8.86 7.62
N SER A 375 -4.11 9.29 8.77
CA SER A 375 -4.24 10.70 9.11
C SER A 375 -2.90 11.44 9.11
N ASP A 376 -1.86 10.84 9.72
CA ASP A 376 -0.52 11.42 9.76
C ASP A 376 0.13 11.41 8.37
N ILE A 377 -0.09 10.33 7.60
CA ILE A 377 0.38 10.23 6.21
C ILE A 377 -0.22 11.35 5.35
N THR A 378 -1.53 11.59 5.45
CA THR A 378 -2.17 12.68 4.69
C THR A 378 -1.73 14.04 5.17
N GLN A 379 -1.43 14.24 6.46
CA GLN A 379 -0.84 15.48 6.97
C GLN A 379 0.57 15.71 6.41
N MET A 380 1.41 14.67 6.28
CA MET A 380 2.72 14.80 5.62
C MET A 380 2.59 15.34 4.19
N TYR A 381 1.62 14.83 3.40
CA TYR A 381 1.36 15.38 2.06
C TYR A 381 0.94 16.86 2.11
N VAL A 382 0.09 17.24 3.04
CA VAL A 382 -0.34 18.64 3.24
C VAL A 382 0.86 19.52 3.55
N ASP A 383 1.78 19.06 4.40
CA ASP A 383 3.01 19.78 4.74
C ASP A 383 3.91 19.96 3.51
N TYR A 384 4.09 18.92 2.72
CA TYR A 384 4.85 19.02 1.46
C TYR A 384 4.18 19.97 0.45
N PHE A 385 2.86 19.95 0.29
CA PHE A 385 2.16 20.91 -0.57
C PHE A 385 2.36 22.36 -0.09
N THR A 386 2.27 22.57 1.20
CA THR A 386 2.53 23.90 1.80
C THR A 386 3.98 24.32 1.57
N ALA A 387 4.94 23.40 1.77
CA ALA A 387 6.35 23.68 1.52
C ALA A 387 6.63 24.02 0.05
N ILE A 388 5.99 23.32 -0.90
CA ILE A 388 6.10 23.63 -2.34
C ILE A 388 5.55 25.02 -2.64
N GLN A 389 4.42 25.41 -2.07
CA GLN A 389 3.82 26.73 -2.26
C GLN A 389 4.72 27.84 -1.68
N MET A 390 5.25 27.64 -0.47
CA MET A 390 6.16 28.58 0.19
C MET A 390 7.49 28.70 -0.58
N ALA A 391 8.06 27.59 -1.03
CA ALA A 391 9.29 27.61 -1.83
C ALA A 391 9.12 28.33 -3.18
N LYS A 392 7.95 28.25 -3.81
CA LYS A 392 7.63 28.99 -5.06
C LYS A 392 7.45 30.50 -4.83
N SER A 393 7.10 30.91 -3.63
CA SER A 393 6.90 32.34 -3.26
C SER A 393 8.09 32.98 -2.56
N GLY A 394 9.08 32.21 -2.12
CA GLY A 394 10.21 32.66 -1.33
C GLY A 394 11.54 31.97 -1.69
N ASN A 395 12.60 32.28 -0.93
CA ASN A 395 13.95 31.73 -1.15
C ASN A 395 14.29 30.57 -0.17
N VAL A 396 13.29 29.88 0.37
CA VAL A 396 13.51 28.78 1.33
C VAL A 396 13.31 27.45 0.60
N SER A 397 14.17 26.46 0.88
CA SER A 397 14.06 25.13 0.28
C SER A 397 12.89 24.34 0.90
N ILE A 398 12.32 23.40 0.12
CA ILE A 398 11.28 22.49 0.60
C ILE A 398 11.79 21.71 1.82
N ASP A 399 13.01 21.19 1.79
CA ASP A 399 13.59 20.39 2.88
C ASP A 399 13.69 21.17 4.18
N THR A 400 14.06 22.47 4.11
CA THR A 400 14.12 23.32 5.30
C THR A 400 12.74 23.50 5.94
N ILE A 401 11.71 23.76 5.12
CA ILE A 401 10.33 23.93 5.61
C ILE A 401 9.80 22.63 6.21
N ILE A 402 10.07 21.49 5.56
CA ILE A 402 9.65 20.18 6.07
C ILE A 402 10.32 19.87 7.41
N ALA A 403 11.63 20.09 7.53
CA ALA A 403 12.34 19.86 8.80
C ALA A 403 11.81 20.72 9.97
N GLU A 404 11.39 21.96 9.69
CA GLU A 404 10.74 22.81 10.68
C GLU A 404 9.37 22.25 11.11
N ARG A 405 8.55 21.83 10.15
CA ARG A 405 7.22 21.25 10.41
C ARG A 405 7.28 19.91 11.13
N GLU A 406 8.27 19.08 10.84
CA GLU A 406 8.49 17.81 11.56
C GLU A 406 8.79 18.07 13.05
N LYS A 407 9.66 19.03 13.34
CA LYS A 407 9.93 19.44 14.74
C LYS A 407 8.69 19.97 15.46
N GLU A 408 7.89 20.78 14.79
CA GLU A 408 6.64 21.30 15.35
C GLU A 408 5.67 20.16 15.70
N ARG A 409 5.54 19.16 14.83
CA ARG A 409 4.69 17.97 15.08
C ARG A 409 5.19 17.11 16.23
N GLU A 410 6.51 16.89 16.31
CA GLU A 410 7.11 16.15 17.43
C GLU A 410 6.81 16.84 18.77
N MET A 411 7.01 18.16 18.85
CA MET A 411 6.71 18.95 20.05
C MET A 411 5.22 18.91 20.42
N GLN A 412 4.30 18.92 19.42
CA GLN A 412 2.87 18.82 19.68
C GLN A 412 2.50 17.44 20.23
N LYS A 413 3.03 16.35 19.65
CA LYS A 413 2.80 14.97 20.15
C LYS A 413 3.33 14.76 21.57
N GLU A 414 4.49 15.30 21.89
CA GLU A 414 5.04 15.26 23.26
C GLU A 414 4.16 16.04 24.25
N GLY A 415 3.63 17.20 23.84
CA GLY A 415 2.69 18.00 24.65
C GLY A 415 1.36 17.30 24.90
N GLU A 416 0.81 16.61 23.91
CA GLU A 416 -0.43 15.82 24.04
C GLU A 416 -0.24 14.63 24.99
N VAL A 417 0.84 13.87 24.84
CA VAL A 417 1.19 12.76 25.75
C VAL A 417 1.38 13.23 27.17
N ALA A 418 2.08 14.36 27.37
CA ALA A 418 2.25 14.95 28.71
C ALA A 418 0.92 15.39 29.33
N SER A 419 0.00 15.94 28.53
CA SER A 419 -1.34 16.36 28.98
C SER A 419 -2.22 15.17 29.37
N GLU A 420 -2.15 14.07 28.64
CA GLU A 420 -2.88 12.83 28.97
C GLU A 420 -2.34 12.14 30.24
N LEU A 421 -1.03 12.22 30.47
CA LEU A 421 -0.41 11.70 31.72
C LEU A 421 -0.78 12.52 32.95
N ILE A 422 -1.07 13.79 32.81
CA ILE A 422 -1.50 14.67 33.90
C ILE A 422 -3.00 14.51 34.19
N ALA A 423 -3.80 14.09 33.20
CA ALA A 423 -5.26 13.90 33.30
C ALA A 423 -5.66 12.52 33.89
N LYS A 424 -4.73 11.58 34.02
CA LYS A 424 -4.89 10.26 34.68
C LYS A 424 -4.35 10.30 36.11
#